data_588259417415e52a311bf83c66401f70
#
_entry.id   588259417415e52a311bf83c66401f70
#
_cell.length_a   1.000
_cell.length_b   1.000
_cell.length_c   1.000
_cell.angle_alpha   90.00
_cell.angle_beta   90.00
_cell.angle_gamma   90.00
#
_symmetry.space_group_name_H-M   'P 1'
#
loop_
_entity.id
_entity.type
_entity.pdbx_description
1 polymer ?
#
loop_
_entity_poly.entity_id
_entity_poly.type
_entity_poly.pdbx_seq_one_letter_code
_entity_poly.pdbx_strand_id
1 'polypeptide(L)'
;HGILAGEAEKAEVLSGKKADSEGTDADGCDIAIIDVRNRYETAIGKFQVKNVEYIDPKTRQFTDFSNSISDPAMLQKLKKKKKVLMYCTGGVRCERASAFLKSKGLDQVYQLKGGIHRYMEKYTDGGFFKGKNFVFDKRLAVGSISKDNEVLSKCKLCSKPWDDYGPAMRCVHCRLLVLVCNDCIQGKTPGITMDKDRLACDACMEERSVNPNIPNASPRYLQ
;
A
#
# COMPACT_ATOMS: atom_id res chain seq x y z
N HIS A 1 4.28 13.13 31.71
CA HIS A 1 4.17 11.69 32.13
C HIS A 1 2.91 10.98 31.64
N GLY A 2 2.09 11.61 30.74
CA GLY A 2 0.84 11.04 30.25
C GLY A 2 0.88 10.43 28.85
N ILE A 3 2.05 10.40 28.18
CA ILE A 3 2.17 10.01 26.74
C ILE A 3 2.49 8.51 26.56
N LEU A 4 3.00 7.82 27.58
CA LEU A 4 3.50 6.45 27.46
C LEU A 4 2.42 5.35 27.62
N ALA A 5 1.32 5.61 28.29
CA ALA A 5 0.24 4.62 28.48
C ALA A 5 -0.58 4.34 27.21
N GLY A 6 -0.71 5.33 26.30
CA GLY A 6 -1.44 5.18 25.04
C GLY A 6 -0.69 4.42 23.94
N GLU A 7 0.60 4.12 24.12
CA GLU A 7 1.44 3.48 23.08
C GLU A 7 1.42 1.95 23.15
N ALA A 8 1.25 1.38 24.34
CA ALA A 8 1.12 -0.07 24.52
C ALA A 8 -0.22 -0.60 23.97
N GLU A 9 -1.30 0.15 24.17
CA GLU A 9 -2.63 -0.19 23.67
C GLU A 9 -2.74 -0.17 22.14
N LYS A 10 -1.90 0.64 21.46
CA LYS A 10 -1.87 0.77 19.99
C LYS A 10 -1.27 -0.44 19.28
N ALA A 11 -0.38 -1.19 19.95
CA ALA A 11 0.21 -2.40 19.37
C ALA A 11 -0.69 -3.63 19.59
N GLU A 12 -1.49 -3.64 20.65
CA GLU A 12 -2.36 -4.75 21.05
C GLU A 12 -3.56 -4.96 20.11
N VAL A 13 -4.04 -3.89 19.48
CA VAL A 13 -5.16 -3.96 18.52
C VAL A 13 -4.81 -4.78 17.27
N LEU A 14 -3.54 -4.83 16.87
CA LEU A 14 -3.08 -5.68 15.77
C LEU A 14 -2.61 -7.07 16.21
N SER A 15 -2.43 -7.30 17.52
CA SER A 15 -2.01 -8.59 18.10
C SER A 15 -3.19 -9.50 18.50
N GLY A 16 -4.42 -9.13 18.12
CA GLY A 16 -5.68 -9.77 18.54
C GLY A 16 -5.61 -11.28 18.54
N LYS A 17 -5.88 -11.85 19.71
CA LYS A 17 -6.21 -13.25 19.94
C LYS A 17 -7.34 -13.63 18.99
N LYS A 18 -7.30 -14.86 18.46
CA LYS A 18 -8.37 -15.47 17.65
C LYS A 18 -9.75 -15.13 18.24
N ALA A 19 -10.49 -14.29 17.56
CA ALA A 19 -11.92 -14.15 17.76
C ALA A 19 -12.60 -14.87 16.61
N ASP A 20 -13.06 -16.08 16.89
CA ASP A 20 -14.03 -16.80 16.06
C ASP A 20 -15.36 -16.08 16.23
N SER A 21 -15.81 -15.37 15.22
CA SER A 21 -17.21 -14.97 15.07
C SER A 21 -17.52 -14.66 13.60
N GLU A 22 -18.65 -15.17 13.20
CA GLU A 22 -19.27 -15.24 11.88
C GLU A 22 -19.37 -13.89 11.17
N GLY A 23 -19.40 -13.96 9.82
CA GLY A 23 -19.32 -12.86 8.89
C GLY A 23 -20.32 -11.74 9.15
N THR A 24 -19.77 -10.53 9.14
CA THR A 24 -20.51 -9.30 8.84
C THR A 24 -19.87 -8.66 7.63
N ASP A 25 -20.70 -8.18 6.71
CA ASP A 25 -20.30 -7.48 5.50
C ASP A 25 -19.34 -6.32 5.84
N ALA A 26 -18.41 -6.01 4.93
CA ALA A 26 -17.34 -5.03 5.10
C ALA A 26 -17.83 -3.63 5.56
N ASP A 27 -19.10 -3.33 5.41
CA ASP A 27 -19.73 -2.05 5.81
C ASP A 27 -20.08 -1.99 7.32
N GLY A 28 -20.14 -3.12 8.03
CA GLY A 28 -20.40 -3.19 9.49
C GLY A 28 -19.17 -3.20 10.37
N CYS A 29 -17.97 -3.14 9.81
CA CYS A 29 -16.74 -3.21 10.59
C CYS A 29 -16.42 -1.89 11.31
N ASP A 30 -16.21 -1.96 12.63
CA ASP A 30 -15.88 -0.80 13.48
C ASP A 30 -14.47 -0.25 13.27
N ILE A 31 -13.59 -0.99 12.61
CA ILE A 31 -12.17 -0.65 12.45
C ILE A 31 -11.83 -0.52 10.97
N ALA A 32 -11.11 0.54 10.61
CA ALA A 32 -10.50 0.69 9.30
C ALA A 32 -8.98 0.72 9.40
N ILE A 33 -8.28 0.15 8.42
CA ILE A 33 -6.83 0.27 8.25
C ILE A 33 -6.58 1.04 6.95
N ILE A 34 -5.86 2.16 7.03
CA ILE A 34 -5.45 2.96 5.88
C ILE A 34 -3.97 2.70 5.59
N ASP A 35 -3.68 2.24 4.39
CA ASP A 35 -2.30 2.17 3.88
C ASP A 35 -1.90 3.53 3.31
N VAL A 36 -0.97 4.21 3.97
CA VAL A 36 -0.52 5.56 3.58
C VAL A 36 0.60 5.52 2.54
N ARG A 37 0.92 4.33 2.04
CA ARG A 37 1.97 4.13 1.03
C ARG A 37 1.44 4.38 -0.38
N ASN A 38 2.39 4.45 -1.32
CA ASN A 38 2.04 4.56 -2.73
C ASN A 38 1.61 3.21 -3.31
N ARG A 39 0.82 3.25 -4.37
CA ARG A 39 0.24 2.06 -5.02
C ARG A 39 1.25 0.98 -5.44
N TYR A 40 2.48 1.34 -5.81
CA TYR A 40 3.51 0.35 -6.14
C TYR A 40 4.04 -0.34 -4.87
N GLU A 41 3.98 0.28 -3.70
CA GLU A 41 4.35 -0.34 -2.43
C GLU A 41 3.24 -1.28 -1.94
N THR A 42 1.97 -0.86 -2.06
CA THR A 42 0.80 -1.65 -1.63
C THR A 42 0.58 -2.87 -2.52
N ALA A 43 1.01 -2.81 -3.78
CA ALA A 43 0.87 -3.90 -4.73
C ALA A 43 1.60 -5.18 -4.30
N ILE A 44 2.79 -5.06 -3.70
CA ILE A 44 3.63 -6.22 -3.35
C ILE A 44 3.48 -6.70 -1.91
N GLY A 45 2.79 -5.95 -1.05
CA GLY A 45 2.53 -6.37 0.31
C GLY A 45 1.63 -5.40 1.06
N LYS A 46 0.77 -5.94 1.92
CA LYS A 46 -0.21 -5.17 2.71
C LYS A 46 -0.67 -5.94 3.93
N PHE A 47 -1.27 -5.24 4.89
CA PHE A 47 -1.97 -5.90 6.00
C PHE A 47 -3.26 -6.55 5.51
N GLN A 48 -3.49 -7.78 5.95
CA GLN A 48 -4.73 -8.53 5.74
C GLN A 48 -5.24 -9.00 7.10
N VAL A 49 -6.28 -8.35 7.60
CA VAL A 49 -6.88 -8.63 8.91
C VAL A 49 -8.36 -8.91 8.71
N LYS A 50 -8.85 -10.03 9.25
CA LYS A 50 -10.28 -10.36 9.19
C LYS A 50 -11.09 -9.31 9.96
N ASN A 51 -12.28 -9.02 9.48
CA ASN A 51 -13.22 -8.07 10.10
C ASN A 51 -12.65 -6.66 10.30
N VAL A 52 -11.74 -6.25 9.41
CA VAL A 52 -11.18 -4.89 9.37
C VAL A 52 -11.25 -4.38 7.95
N GLU A 53 -11.78 -3.19 7.76
CA GLU A 53 -11.85 -2.59 6.44
C GLU A 53 -10.46 -2.08 6.02
N TYR A 54 -9.94 -2.60 4.91
CA TYR A 54 -8.69 -2.14 4.31
C TYR A 54 -8.94 -1.04 3.29
N ILE A 55 -8.27 0.10 3.47
CA ILE A 55 -8.39 1.27 2.59
C ILE A 55 -7.02 1.56 1.97
N ASP A 56 -6.95 1.45 0.64
CA ASP A 56 -5.82 1.88 -0.17
C ASP A 56 -6.22 3.12 -0.97
N PRO A 57 -5.68 4.32 -0.64
CA PRO A 57 -5.95 5.54 -1.39
C PRO A 57 -5.41 5.53 -2.82
N LYS A 58 -4.67 4.50 -3.20
CA LYS A 58 -4.09 4.28 -4.55
C LYS A 58 -3.24 5.45 -5.06
N THR A 59 -2.56 6.13 -4.16
CA THR A 59 -1.74 7.30 -4.47
C THR A 59 -0.53 6.92 -5.33
N ARG A 60 -0.12 7.79 -6.24
CA ARG A 60 1.14 7.67 -6.96
C ARG A 60 2.30 8.19 -6.14
N GLN A 61 2.05 9.23 -5.36
CA GLN A 61 2.98 9.87 -4.44
C GLN A 61 2.25 10.32 -3.18
N PHE A 62 2.97 10.49 -2.09
CA PHE A 62 2.35 10.84 -0.81
C PHE A 62 1.60 12.18 -0.81
N THR A 63 2.00 13.14 -1.65
CA THR A 63 1.28 14.41 -1.82
C THR A 63 -0.15 14.25 -2.31
N ASP A 64 -0.46 13.14 -3.00
CA ASP A 64 -1.81 12.85 -3.49
C ASP A 64 -2.74 12.37 -2.37
N PHE A 65 -2.19 11.97 -1.22
CA PHE A 65 -2.96 11.38 -0.12
C PHE A 65 -4.11 12.28 0.35
N SER A 66 -3.83 13.57 0.53
CA SER A 66 -4.86 14.51 0.99
C SER A 66 -6.05 14.60 0.02
N ASN A 67 -5.78 14.61 -1.27
CA ASN A 67 -6.82 14.65 -2.30
C ASN A 67 -7.62 13.34 -2.35
N SER A 68 -6.89 12.20 -2.33
CA SER A 68 -7.51 10.87 -2.43
C SER A 68 -8.41 10.54 -1.23
N ILE A 69 -8.11 11.05 -0.03
CA ILE A 69 -8.86 10.77 1.18
C ILE A 69 -9.91 11.84 1.50
N SER A 70 -9.87 13.00 0.83
CA SER A 70 -10.78 14.14 1.10
C SER A 70 -12.17 14.00 0.50
N ASP A 71 -12.44 12.90 -0.21
CA ASP A 71 -13.79 12.62 -0.69
C ASP A 71 -14.78 12.66 0.49
N PRO A 72 -15.88 13.46 0.40
CA PRO A 72 -16.83 13.60 1.48
C PRO A 72 -17.44 12.29 1.95
N ALA A 73 -17.72 11.36 1.02
CA ALA A 73 -18.27 10.05 1.36
C ALA A 73 -17.24 9.20 2.14
N MET A 74 -15.96 9.26 1.73
CA MET A 74 -14.87 8.59 2.43
C MET A 74 -14.68 9.15 3.83
N LEU A 75 -14.64 10.47 4.00
CA LEU A 75 -14.52 11.10 5.31
C LEU A 75 -15.70 10.76 6.22
N GLN A 76 -16.93 10.79 5.70
CA GLN A 76 -18.11 10.39 6.46
C GLN A 76 -18.06 8.92 6.87
N LYS A 77 -17.60 8.05 6.00
CA LYS A 77 -17.40 6.63 6.31
C LYS A 77 -16.37 6.43 7.42
N LEU A 78 -15.23 7.11 7.35
CA LEU A 78 -14.18 7.05 8.36
C LEU A 78 -14.65 7.59 9.72
N LYS A 79 -15.47 8.65 9.74
CA LYS A 79 -16.04 9.21 10.99
C LYS A 79 -16.95 8.24 11.74
N LYS A 80 -17.56 7.28 11.04
CA LYS A 80 -18.40 6.23 11.65
C LYS A 80 -17.58 5.10 12.28
N LYS A 81 -16.28 4.98 11.97
CA LYS A 81 -15.43 3.94 12.53
C LYS A 81 -15.03 4.24 13.98
N LYS A 82 -14.99 3.24 14.83
CA LYS A 82 -14.49 3.37 16.21
C LYS A 82 -12.99 3.62 16.27
N LYS A 83 -12.23 3.02 15.32
CA LYS A 83 -10.78 3.18 15.21
C LYS A 83 -10.36 3.24 13.75
N VAL A 84 -9.50 4.21 13.43
CA VAL A 84 -8.85 4.32 12.12
C VAL A 84 -7.36 4.11 12.34
N LEU A 85 -6.85 2.97 11.91
CA LEU A 85 -5.44 2.60 12.03
C LEU A 85 -4.72 2.99 10.76
N MET A 86 -3.52 3.53 10.88
CA MET A 86 -2.71 3.94 9.73
C MET A 86 -1.31 3.34 9.78
N TYR A 87 -0.77 3.02 8.63
CA TYR A 87 0.60 2.56 8.55
C TYR A 87 1.28 3.01 7.24
N CYS A 88 2.61 3.02 7.28
CA CYS A 88 3.47 3.13 6.12
C CYS A 88 4.75 2.31 6.36
N THR A 89 5.76 2.43 5.53
CA THR A 89 7.01 1.66 5.64
C THR A 89 7.73 1.89 6.98
N GLY A 90 7.96 3.16 7.37
CA GLY A 90 8.72 3.52 8.58
C GLY A 90 8.00 4.43 9.58
N GLY A 91 6.73 4.78 9.36
CA GLY A 91 5.94 5.64 10.24
C GLY A 91 5.91 7.13 9.85
N VAL A 92 6.90 7.63 9.13
CA VAL A 92 7.08 9.08 8.84
C VAL A 92 5.88 9.70 8.10
N ARG A 93 5.38 9.05 7.05
CA ARG A 93 4.21 9.52 6.30
C ARG A 93 2.95 9.55 7.16
N CYS A 94 2.82 8.60 8.10
CA CYS A 94 1.66 8.51 8.98
C CYS A 94 1.52 9.72 9.89
N GLU A 95 2.60 10.35 10.32
CA GLU A 95 2.55 11.55 11.16
C GLU A 95 1.79 12.69 10.44
N ARG A 96 2.16 12.96 9.19
CA ARG A 96 1.49 13.98 8.38
C ARG A 96 0.06 13.59 7.99
N ALA A 97 -0.15 12.32 7.63
CA ALA A 97 -1.46 11.82 7.25
C ALA A 97 -2.45 11.82 8.42
N SER A 98 -2.01 11.43 9.63
CA SER A 98 -2.87 11.46 10.82
C SER A 98 -3.20 12.88 11.25
N ALA A 99 -2.24 13.80 11.20
CA ALA A 99 -2.50 15.23 11.48
C ALA A 99 -3.54 15.80 10.49
N PHE A 100 -3.44 15.44 9.21
CA PHE A 100 -4.42 15.85 8.20
C PHE A 100 -5.82 15.29 8.52
N LEU A 101 -5.97 13.99 8.82
CA LEU A 101 -7.27 13.42 9.16
C LEU A 101 -7.86 14.03 10.44
N LYS A 102 -7.03 14.30 11.44
CA LYS A 102 -7.46 15.01 12.66
C LYS A 102 -7.98 16.42 12.35
N SER A 103 -7.34 17.17 11.44
CA SER A 103 -7.83 18.48 10.98
C SER A 103 -9.18 18.41 10.25
N LYS A 104 -9.58 17.22 9.77
CA LYS A 104 -10.89 16.94 9.19
C LYS A 104 -11.92 16.42 10.21
N GLY A 105 -11.57 16.45 11.50
CA GLY A 105 -12.45 16.04 12.60
C GLY A 105 -12.53 14.53 12.79
N LEU A 106 -11.44 13.80 12.54
CA LEU A 106 -11.30 12.38 12.89
C LEU A 106 -10.35 12.26 14.10
N ASP A 107 -10.88 12.11 15.30
CA ASP A 107 -10.07 12.04 16.53
C ASP A 107 -9.56 10.62 16.82
N GLN A 108 -10.27 9.59 16.35
CA GLN A 108 -9.98 8.17 16.57
C GLN A 108 -8.92 7.60 15.61
N VAL A 109 -7.93 8.42 15.22
CA VAL A 109 -6.85 8.05 14.29
C VAL A 109 -5.61 7.62 15.05
N TYR A 110 -5.12 6.43 14.74
CA TYR A 110 -3.94 5.80 15.34
C TYR A 110 -2.94 5.42 14.24
N GLN A 111 -1.66 5.37 14.58
CA GLN A 111 -0.62 5.01 13.64
C GLN A 111 0.27 3.87 14.17
N LEU A 112 0.73 3.00 13.29
CA LEU A 112 1.67 1.95 13.61
C LEU A 112 3.06 2.58 13.86
N LYS A 113 3.50 2.56 15.11
CA LYS A 113 4.80 3.13 15.51
C LYS A 113 5.97 2.42 14.80
N GLY A 114 6.78 3.18 14.07
CA GLY A 114 7.90 2.65 13.28
C GLY A 114 7.48 1.87 12.03
N GLY A 115 6.17 1.86 11.71
CA GLY A 115 5.63 1.29 10.47
C GLY A 115 5.84 -0.22 10.33
N ILE A 116 5.74 -0.70 9.08
CA ILE A 116 5.93 -2.12 8.72
C ILE A 116 7.32 -2.61 9.15
N HIS A 117 8.32 -1.75 9.07
CA HIS A 117 9.69 -2.12 9.41
C HIS A 117 9.76 -2.64 10.85
N ARG A 118 9.31 -1.87 11.84
CA ARG A 118 9.28 -2.30 13.25
C ARG A 118 8.30 -3.44 13.51
N TYR A 119 7.22 -3.51 12.74
CA TYR A 119 6.28 -4.61 12.83
C TYR A 119 6.94 -5.94 12.44
N MET A 120 7.68 -5.98 11.32
CA MET A 120 8.35 -7.19 10.84
C MET A 120 9.56 -7.59 11.71
N GLU A 121 10.20 -6.65 12.41
CA GLU A 121 11.22 -6.97 13.43
C GLU A 121 10.60 -7.76 14.61
N LYS A 122 9.37 -7.41 15.00
CA LYS A 122 8.64 -8.08 16.08
C LYS A 122 7.96 -9.38 15.63
N TYR A 123 7.39 -9.38 14.42
CA TYR A 123 6.68 -10.52 13.84
C TYR A 123 7.44 -11.00 12.61
N THR A 124 8.46 -11.81 12.86
CA THR A 124 9.41 -12.28 11.82
C THR A 124 8.77 -13.20 10.78
N ASP A 125 7.63 -13.81 11.11
CA ASP A 125 6.77 -14.60 10.21
C ASP A 125 5.85 -13.72 9.33
N GLY A 126 5.89 -12.38 9.51
CA GLY A 126 5.02 -11.43 8.83
C GLY A 126 3.69 -11.19 9.55
N GLY A 127 3.21 -12.08 10.38
CA GLY A 127 1.93 -11.96 11.08
C GLY A 127 0.77 -11.62 10.14
N PHE A 128 0.12 -10.47 10.36
CA PHE A 128 -0.96 -9.98 9.49
C PHE A 128 -0.47 -9.25 8.23
N PHE A 129 0.81 -8.94 8.12
CA PHE A 129 1.38 -8.37 6.90
C PHE A 129 1.71 -9.49 5.92
N LYS A 130 1.11 -9.43 4.72
CA LYS A 130 1.30 -10.42 3.65
C LYS A 130 2.08 -9.81 2.48
N GLY A 131 2.89 -10.65 1.82
CA GLY A 131 3.75 -10.22 0.73
C GLY A 131 5.06 -9.56 1.21
N LYS A 132 5.59 -8.64 0.41
CA LYS A 132 6.87 -7.95 0.65
C LYS A 132 6.67 -6.50 1.04
N ASN A 133 7.49 -6.01 1.99
CA ASN A 133 7.58 -4.59 2.31
C ASN A 133 8.50 -3.89 1.31
N PHE A 134 8.00 -2.87 0.61
CA PHE A 134 8.82 -2.03 -0.25
C PHE A 134 9.77 -1.18 0.61
N VAL A 135 11.06 -1.17 0.24
CA VAL A 135 12.10 -0.38 0.89
C VAL A 135 12.80 0.54 -0.12
N PHE A 136 13.21 1.72 0.34
CA PHE A 136 13.80 2.77 -0.51
C PHE A 136 15.33 2.62 -0.63
N ASP A 137 15.82 1.39 -0.75
CA ASP A 137 17.22 1.10 -0.98
C ASP A 137 17.41 0.12 -2.15
N LYS A 138 18.64 -0.34 -2.40
CA LYS A 138 18.97 -1.23 -3.53
C LYS A 138 18.20 -2.55 -3.55
N ARG A 139 17.65 -2.99 -2.42
CA ARG A 139 16.86 -4.23 -2.30
C ARG A 139 15.47 -4.09 -2.91
N LEU A 140 14.89 -2.89 -2.92
CA LEU A 140 13.53 -2.51 -3.37
C LEU A 140 12.40 -3.21 -2.59
N ALA A 141 12.56 -4.47 -2.18
CA ALA A 141 11.56 -5.21 -1.43
C ALA A 141 12.20 -6.18 -0.44
N VAL A 142 11.57 -6.32 0.73
CA VAL A 142 11.99 -7.25 1.79
C VAL A 142 10.77 -8.04 2.24
N GLY A 143 10.84 -9.38 2.15
CA GLY A 143 9.83 -10.29 2.65
C GLY A 143 10.01 -10.61 4.14
N SER A 144 9.04 -11.33 4.72
CA SER A 144 9.20 -11.95 6.04
C SER A 144 10.29 -13.04 6.00
N ILE A 145 10.80 -13.43 7.18
CA ILE A 145 11.81 -14.49 7.29
C ILE A 145 11.20 -15.86 6.96
N SER A 146 9.88 -16.03 7.12
CA SER A 146 9.20 -17.26 6.74
C SER A 146 9.26 -17.44 5.21
N LYS A 147 9.53 -18.68 4.77
CA LYS A 147 9.67 -19.02 3.35
C LYS A 147 8.35 -18.92 2.56
N ASP A 148 7.21 -18.81 3.24
CA ASP A 148 5.88 -18.79 2.66
C ASP A 148 5.39 -17.35 2.41
N ASN A 149 6.22 -16.54 1.76
CA ASN A 149 5.78 -15.21 1.31
C ASN A 149 4.77 -15.38 0.16
N GLU A 150 3.52 -15.10 0.46
CA GLU A 150 2.46 -15.06 -0.55
C GLU A 150 2.76 -13.96 -1.58
N VAL A 151 2.83 -14.32 -2.87
CA VAL A 151 2.99 -13.36 -3.96
C VAL A 151 1.64 -12.73 -4.27
N LEU A 152 1.45 -11.47 -3.85
CA LEU A 152 0.16 -10.77 -3.99
C LEU A 152 -0.07 -10.14 -5.36
N SER A 153 0.97 -10.01 -6.16
CA SER A 153 0.94 -9.28 -7.43
C SER A 153 1.22 -10.18 -8.63
N LYS A 154 1.14 -9.59 -9.81
CA LYS A 154 1.36 -10.27 -11.08
C LYS A 154 2.24 -9.43 -12.01
N CYS A 155 2.96 -10.11 -12.87
CA CYS A 155 3.66 -9.48 -13.98
C CYS A 155 2.66 -8.76 -14.89
N LYS A 156 2.93 -7.51 -15.23
CA LYS A 156 2.08 -6.69 -16.10
C LYS A 156 1.92 -7.25 -17.52
N LEU A 157 2.88 -8.04 -17.99
CA LEU A 157 2.88 -8.53 -19.36
C LEU A 157 2.28 -9.94 -19.50
N CYS A 158 2.69 -10.89 -18.64
CA CYS A 158 2.27 -12.29 -18.76
C CYS A 158 1.33 -12.76 -17.64
N SER A 159 0.98 -11.89 -16.68
CA SER A 159 0.11 -12.19 -15.55
C SER A 159 0.61 -13.29 -14.60
N LYS A 160 1.83 -13.81 -14.79
CA LYS A 160 2.47 -14.74 -13.85
C LYS A 160 2.60 -14.06 -12.47
N PRO A 161 2.40 -14.77 -11.34
CA PRO A 161 2.67 -14.25 -10.01
C PRO A 161 4.07 -13.65 -9.94
N TRP A 162 4.20 -12.39 -9.50
CA TRP A 162 5.46 -11.66 -9.49
C TRP A 162 5.39 -10.45 -8.55
N ASP A 163 6.36 -10.28 -7.67
CA ASP A 163 6.40 -9.22 -6.66
C ASP A 163 7.78 -8.53 -6.52
N ASP A 164 8.67 -8.72 -7.51
CA ASP A 164 9.96 -8.05 -7.55
C ASP A 164 9.98 -6.92 -8.58
N TYR A 165 10.48 -5.76 -8.19
CA TYR A 165 10.65 -4.62 -9.06
C TYR A 165 12.03 -4.58 -9.69
N GLY A 166 12.08 -4.45 -11.03
CA GLY A 166 13.28 -4.06 -11.74
C GLY A 166 13.43 -2.53 -11.72
N PRO A 167 14.58 -1.95 -11.33
CA PRO A 167 14.76 -0.48 -11.27
C PRO A 167 14.49 0.23 -12.59
N ALA A 168 14.76 -0.45 -13.71
CA ALA A 168 14.55 0.07 -15.06
C ALA A 168 13.10 -0.08 -15.56
N MET A 169 12.27 -0.89 -14.89
CA MET A 169 10.88 -1.18 -15.29
C MET A 169 9.96 -0.09 -14.75
N ARG A 170 9.83 0.99 -15.53
CA ARG A 170 9.06 2.17 -15.14
C ARG A 170 8.02 2.53 -16.19
N CYS A 171 6.87 2.98 -15.72
CA CYS A 171 5.82 3.52 -16.57
C CYS A 171 6.36 4.69 -17.40
N VAL A 172 6.16 4.67 -18.72
CA VAL A 172 6.60 5.74 -19.63
C VAL A 172 5.89 7.07 -19.36
N HIS A 173 4.71 7.03 -18.76
CA HIS A 173 3.91 8.22 -18.47
C HIS A 173 4.21 8.85 -17.11
N CYS A 174 4.14 8.09 -16.02
CA CYS A 174 4.26 8.62 -14.66
C CYS A 174 5.54 8.19 -13.92
N ARG A 175 6.40 7.41 -14.55
CA ARG A 175 7.70 6.94 -14.03
C ARG A 175 7.63 6.03 -12.80
N LEU A 176 6.44 5.66 -12.34
CA LEU A 176 6.29 4.67 -11.27
C LEU A 176 6.81 3.30 -11.70
N LEU A 177 7.29 2.54 -10.74
CA LEU A 177 7.73 1.16 -10.96
C LEU A 177 6.58 0.29 -11.45
N VAL A 178 6.86 -0.59 -12.39
CA VAL A 178 5.94 -1.57 -12.96
C VAL A 178 6.51 -2.96 -12.77
N LEU A 179 5.65 -3.89 -12.35
CA LEU A 179 6.04 -5.28 -12.14
C LEU A 179 6.15 -6.01 -13.48
N VAL A 180 7.37 -6.39 -13.85
CA VAL A 180 7.67 -7.19 -15.04
C VAL A 180 8.61 -8.32 -14.64
N CYS A 181 8.20 -9.57 -14.88
CA CYS A 181 9.01 -10.73 -14.50
C CYS A 181 10.26 -10.87 -15.36
N ASN A 182 11.25 -11.57 -14.83
CA ASN A 182 12.53 -11.77 -15.52
C ASN A 182 12.39 -12.48 -16.87
N ASP A 183 11.44 -13.42 -16.98
CA ASP A 183 11.19 -14.14 -18.23
C ASP A 183 10.71 -13.18 -19.34
N CYS A 184 9.83 -12.24 -19.01
CA CYS A 184 9.38 -11.21 -19.95
C CYS A 184 10.49 -10.22 -20.29
N ILE A 185 11.30 -9.81 -19.31
CA ILE A 185 12.43 -8.89 -19.53
C ILE A 185 13.46 -9.52 -20.48
N GLN A 186 13.69 -10.83 -20.37
CA GLN A 186 14.66 -11.59 -21.16
C GLN A 186 14.09 -12.12 -22.49
N GLY A 187 12.82 -11.82 -22.83
CA GLY A 187 12.16 -12.32 -24.03
C GLY A 187 11.91 -13.83 -24.04
N LYS A 188 11.90 -14.47 -22.87
CA LYS A 188 11.68 -15.91 -22.73
C LYS A 188 10.20 -16.32 -22.69
N THR A 189 9.29 -15.35 -22.65
CA THR A 189 7.85 -15.62 -22.61
C THR A 189 7.30 -15.65 -24.03
N PRO A 190 6.78 -16.80 -24.50
CA PRO A 190 6.25 -16.91 -25.86
C PRO A 190 5.14 -15.89 -26.14
N GLY A 191 5.19 -15.24 -27.30
CA GLY A 191 4.19 -14.27 -27.74
C GLY A 191 4.22 -12.92 -27.01
N ILE A 192 5.18 -12.69 -26.10
CA ILE A 192 5.34 -11.44 -25.38
C ILE A 192 6.67 -10.80 -25.75
N THR A 193 6.61 -9.60 -26.33
CA THR A 193 7.77 -8.76 -26.58
C THR A 193 7.79 -7.62 -25.58
N MET A 194 8.88 -7.49 -24.83
CA MET A 194 9.07 -6.38 -23.90
C MET A 194 9.47 -5.12 -24.67
N ASP A 195 8.60 -4.13 -24.66
CA ASP A 195 8.89 -2.78 -25.17
C ASP A 195 8.88 -1.78 -24.01
N LYS A 196 10.06 -1.29 -23.66
CA LYS A 196 10.21 -0.32 -22.56
C LYS A 196 9.54 1.02 -22.86
N ASP A 197 9.47 1.40 -24.13
CA ASP A 197 8.90 2.67 -24.58
C ASP A 197 7.36 2.65 -24.59
N ARG A 198 6.78 1.47 -24.40
CA ARG A 198 5.33 1.25 -24.28
C ARG A 198 4.88 0.76 -22.89
N LEU A 199 5.81 0.56 -21.97
CA LEU A 199 5.48 0.06 -20.64
C LEU A 199 4.69 1.11 -19.85
N ALA A 200 3.41 0.86 -19.63
CA ALA A 200 2.51 1.74 -18.87
C ALA A 200 1.91 1.02 -17.65
N CYS A 201 1.77 1.72 -16.52
CA CYS A 201 1.06 1.20 -15.35
C CYS A 201 -0.47 1.26 -15.57
N ASP A 202 -1.21 0.43 -14.81
CA ASP A 202 -2.67 0.34 -14.95
C ASP A 202 -3.37 1.69 -14.79
N ALA A 203 -2.97 2.51 -13.81
CA ALA A 203 -3.55 3.83 -13.62
C ALA A 203 -3.40 4.75 -14.83
N CYS A 204 -2.22 4.74 -15.47
CA CYS A 204 -2.03 5.56 -16.67
C CYS A 204 -2.80 5.00 -17.86
N MET A 205 -2.98 3.70 -17.94
CA MET A 205 -3.81 3.09 -18.98
C MET A 205 -5.28 3.43 -18.79
N GLU A 206 -5.81 3.30 -17.57
CA GLU A 206 -7.19 3.65 -17.22
C GLU A 206 -7.49 5.13 -17.51
N GLU A 207 -6.64 6.05 -17.02
CA GLU A 207 -6.82 7.50 -17.25
C GLU A 207 -6.80 7.86 -18.73
N ARG A 208 -5.90 7.25 -19.52
CA ARG A 208 -5.78 7.51 -20.95
C ARG A 208 -6.88 6.86 -21.78
N SER A 209 -7.50 5.78 -21.29
CA SER A 209 -8.70 5.23 -21.94
C SER A 209 -9.87 6.20 -21.84
N VAL A 210 -9.95 6.98 -20.76
CA VAL A 210 -11.01 8.00 -20.57
C VAL A 210 -10.62 9.33 -21.24
N ASN A 211 -9.36 9.72 -21.17
CA ASN A 211 -8.85 10.95 -21.79
C ASN A 211 -7.52 10.73 -22.51
N PRO A 212 -7.50 10.44 -23.81
CA PRO A 212 -6.28 10.19 -24.59
C PRO A 212 -5.28 11.34 -24.61
N ASN A 213 -5.75 12.57 -24.37
CA ASN A 213 -4.95 13.79 -24.45
C ASN A 213 -4.24 14.15 -23.13
N ILE A 214 -4.32 13.30 -22.11
CA ILE A 214 -3.55 13.55 -20.86
C ILE A 214 -2.06 13.59 -21.20
N PRO A 215 -1.37 14.71 -20.91
CA PRO A 215 0.06 14.82 -21.16
C PRO A 215 0.83 13.79 -20.33
N ASN A 216 1.99 13.36 -20.82
CA ASN A 216 2.91 12.61 -20.00
C ASN A 216 3.24 13.39 -18.74
N ALA A 217 3.36 12.71 -17.60
CA ALA A 217 3.69 13.37 -16.35
C ALA A 217 4.92 14.24 -16.53
N SER A 218 4.81 15.48 -16.08
CA SER A 218 5.92 16.45 -16.08
C SER A 218 7.16 15.83 -15.43
N PRO A 219 8.39 16.21 -15.84
CA PRO A 219 9.65 15.74 -15.26
C PRO A 219 9.80 15.89 -13.74
N ARG A 220 8.87 16.53 -13.06
CA ARG A 220 8.82 16.65 -11.60
C ARG A 220 8.90 15.32 -10.83
N TYR A 221 8.73 14.20 -11.51
CA TYR A 221 8.90 12.85 -10.93
C TYR A 221 10.34 12.30 -11.09
N LEU A 222 11.28 13.10 -11.56
CA LEU A 222 12.68 12.71 -11.79
C LEU A 222 13.64 13.19 -10.68
N GLN A 223 13.13 13.78 -9.62
CA GLN A 223 13.92 14.19 -8.45
C GLN A 223 13.74 13.24 -7.27
#